data_07650e42d4fac3cd6913f8a2eadb7044
#
_entry.id   07650e42d4fac3cd6913f8a2eadb7044
#
_cell.length_a   1.000
_cell.length_b   1.000
_cell.length_c   1.000
_cell.angle_alpha   90.00
_cell.angle_beta   90.00
_cell.angle_gamma   90.00
#
_symmetry.space_group_name_H-M   'P 1'
#
loop_
_entity.id
_entity.type
_entity.pdbx_description
1 polymer ?
#
loop_
_entity_poly.entity_id
_entity_poly.type
_entity_poly.pdbx_seq_one_letter_code
_entity_poly.pdbx_strand_id
1 'polypeptide(L)'
;VYALADVADTYEGPYHQRVVDILCGYLRTDRLLKDANGDTRYATNDDGTPNYDQPLSADSAVESTILSVLTSHLRASHSTTQGPWSDCNIDLHRTILTEEVDLSDTIINKITCKATIFKNQCTFSGAKLKQEADFSDAVFHKFTWLDGVNFPDSTKFWGTSFEMTAVFDSSTFGGEAVFGGCNFRKGAHFSEVKFVRNCGFEDTKFALSCHFERATFIKGARFYGVKFEGFTYFDKVTFSNNVNFGGVKFGGVCFFNGATFRGTSHISSTSFCDDAIFDGVNFEREAHFANTSFKKNVKLEFVRFRNGYSLYNVRFNIDLRGSNGVSFPINWLLESNGLPAGGSWFDFSPKELGHSTNQHCERAPDEERQPDEVPPTDGLPQDKDGEEDGHEHAQLVDGDHHAGGAILEGSVVAEPGRTGRCPGGQD
;
A
#
# COMPACT_ATOMS: atom_id res chain seq x y z
N VAL A 1 29.04 -16.70 -13.08
CA VAL A 1 28.12 -16.51 -11.94
C VAL A 1 28.16 -17.77 -11.06
N TYR A 2 27.81 -18.96 -11.56
CA TYR A 2 27.69 -20.19 -10.76
C TYR A 2 28.99 -20.55 -10.00
N ALA A 3 30.17 -20.48 -10.63
CA ALA A 3 31.44 -20.77 -9.96
C ALA A 3 31.72 -19.84 -8.77
N LEU A 4 31.24 -18.60 -8.81
CA LEU A 4 31.31 -17.67 -7.66
C LEU A 4 30.37 -18.09 -6.55
N ALA A 5 29.17 -18.55 -6.89
CA ALA A 5 28.19 -19.07 -5.92
C ALA A 5 28.73 -20.33 -5.24
N ASP A 6 29.28 -21.30 -6.00
CA ASP A 6 29.90 -22.50 -5.48
C ASP A 6 31.06 -22.20 -4.49
N VAL A 7 31.87 -21.18 -4.78
CA VAL A 7 32.92 -20.70 -3.87
C VAL A 7 32.32 -20.11 -2.59
N ALA A 8 31.27 -19.30 -2.71
CA ALA A 8 30.60 -18.70 -1.55
C ALA A 8 30.04 -19.79 -0.64
N ASP A 9 29.34 -20.77 -1.21
CA ASP A 9 28.70 -21.86 -0.47
C ASP A 9 29.71 -22.85 0.14
N THR A 10 30.88 -22.99 -0.51
CA THR A 10 31.95 -23.85 0.01
C THR A 10 32.64 -23.26 1.26
N TYR A 11 32.87 -21.93 1.23
CA TYR A 11 33.60 -21.25 2.29
C TYR A 11 32.71 -20.55 3.31
N GLU A 12 31.43 -20.37 3.00
CA GLU A 12 30.40 -19.77 3.86
C GLU A 12 30.76 -18.41 4.49
N GLY A 13 29.94 -17.94 5.41
CA GLY A 13 30.19 -16.74 6.22
C GLY A 13 30.46 -15.48 5.38
N PRO A 14 31.63 -14.83 5.54
CA PRO A 14 31.89 -13.56 4.85
C PRO A 14 32.02 -13.69 3.32
N TYR A 15 32.16 -14.90 2.79
CA TYR A 15 32.24 -15.13 1.36
C TYR A 15 30.88 -14.94 0.68
N HIS A 16 29.76 -15.23 1.37
CA HIS A 16 28.42 -14.94 0.85
C HIS A 16 28.30 -13.45 0.49
N GLN A 17 28.58 -12.54 1.44
CA GLN A 17 28.48 -11.10 1.18
C GLN A 17 29.46 -10.65 0.08
N ARG A 18 30.70 -11.14 0.07
CA ARG A 18 31.68 -10.76 -0.95
C ARG A 18 31.21 -11.13 -2.36
N VAL A 19 30.62 -12.31 -2.54
CA VAL A 19 30.09 -12.74 -3.83
C VAL A 19 28.84 -11.92 -4.20
N VAL A 20 27.93 -11.69 -3.25
CA VAL A 20 26.80 -10.79 -3.45
C VAL A 20 27.25 -9.40 -3.89
N ASP A 21 28.29 -8.83 -3.25
CA ASP A 21 28.85 -7.53 -3.60
C ASP A 21 29.42 -7.50 -5.03
N ILE A 22 30.08 -8.59 -5.46
CA ILE A 22 30.60 -8.73 -6.84
C ILE A 22 29.44 -8.80 -7.83
N LEU A 23 28.41 -9.60 -7.56
CA LEU A 23 27.25 -9.78 -8.45
C LEU A 23 26.45 -8.47 -8.56
N CYS A 24 26.16 -7.84 -7.44
CA CYS A 24 25.49 -6.53 -7.43
C CYS A 24 26.35 -5.44 -8.07
N GLY A 25 27.68 -5.48 -7.83
CA GLY A 25 28.63 -4.56 -8.47
C GLY A 25 28.62 -4.69 -9.99
N TYR A 26 28.55 -5.90 -10.53
CA TYR A 26 28.39 -6.14 -11.95
C TYR A 26 27.06 -5.56 -12.49
N LEU A 27 25.94 -5.79 -11.79
CA LEU A 27 24.63 -5.26 -12.18
C LEU A 27 24.62 -3.73 -12.22
N ARG A 28 25.46 -3.03 -11.45
CA ARG A 28 25.58 -1.57 -11.43
C ARG A 28 26.43 -0.99 -12.56
N THR A 29 27.08 -1.81 -13.38
CA THR A 29 27.82 -1.33 -14.54
C THR A 29 26.87 -0.94 -15.68
N ASP A 30 27.30 -0.04 -16.59
CA ASP A 30 26.53 0.28 -17.79
C ASP A 30 26.60 -0.90 -18.77
N ARG A 31 25.49 -1.62 -18.88
CA ARG A 31 25.33 -2.83 -19.68
C ARG A 31 24.44 -2.62 -20.90
N LEU A 32 23.94 -1.39 -21.09
CA LEU A 32 23.06 -1.09 -22.21
C LEU A 32 23.85 -1.02 -23.52
N LEU A 33 23.30 -1.62 -24.57
CA LEU A 33 23.83 -1.49 -25.90
C LEU A 33 23.70 -0.05 -26.38
N LYS A 34 24.78 0.45 -26.97
CA LYS A 34 24.84 1.80 -27.57
C LYS A 34 24.95 1.67 -29.09
N ASP A 35 24.44 2.68 -29.78
CA ASP A 35 24.67 2.86 -31.21
C ASP A 35 26.01 3.57 -31.47
N ALA A 36 26.27 3.88 -32.74
CA ALA A 36 27.51 4.55 -33.16
C ALA A 36 27.63 5.99 -32.61
N ASN A 37 26.54 6.61 -32.17
CA ASN A 37 26.50 7.96 -31.59
C ASN A 37 26.60 7.92 -30.06
N GLY A 38 26.59 6.74 -29.45
CA GLY A 38 26.59 6.57 -28.00
C GLY A 38 25.18 6.55 -27.39
N ASP A 39 24.11 6.57 -28.20
CA ASP A 39 22.73 6.53 -27.73
C ASP A 39 22.31 5.09 -27.41
N THR A 40 21.44 4.93 -26.42
CA THR A 40 20.92 3.61 -26.02
C THR A 40 20.09 3.01 -27.17
N ARG A 41 20.36 1.76 -27.49
CA ARG A 41 19.58 0.96 -28.45
C ARG A 41 18.37 0.36 -27.74
N TYR A 42 17.25 0.29 -28.47
CA TYR A 42 15.99 -0.22 -27.97
C TYR A 42 15.49 -1.36 -28.85
N ALA A 43 14.64 -2.23 -28.29
CA ALA A 43 13.88 -3.20 -29.07
C ALA A 43 12.99 -2.47 -30.08
N THR A 44 12.55 -3.18 -31.10
CA THR A 44 11.71 -2.63 -32.16
C THR A 44 10.27 -3.13 -31.97
N ASN A 45 9.31 -2.23 -31.99
CA ASN A 45 7.88 -2.56 -32.03
C ASN A 45 7.52 -3.21 -33.38
N ASP A 46 6.33 -3.83 -33.46
CA ASP A 46 5.81 -4.48 -34.68
C ASP A 46 5.70 -3.51 -35.87
N ASP A 47 5.53 -2.21 -35.61
CA ASP A 47 5.47 -1.15 -36.63
C ASP A 47 6.86 -0.63 -37.06
N GLY A 48 7.93 -1.19 -36.54
CA GLY A 48 9.30 -0.80 -36.86
C GLY A 48 9.84 0.38 -36.04
N THR A 49 9.06 0.95 -35.11
CA THR A 49 9.50 2.06 -34.24
C THR A 49 10.29 1.55 -33.03
N PRO A 50 11.22 2.37 -32.46
CA PRO A 50 11.91 1.98 -31.24
C PRO A 50 10.93 1.87 -30.04
N ASN A 51 11.05 0.76 -29.29
CA ASN A 51 10.36 0.59 -28.03
C ASN A 51 11.21 1.15 -26.89
N TYR A 52 11.03 2.41 -26.55
CA TYR A 52 11.79 3.12 -25.51
C TYR A 52 11.61 2.53 -24.10
N ASP A 53 10.60 1.70 -23.89
CA ASP A 53 10.42 0.98 -22.62
C ASP A 53 11.33 -0.25 -22.51
N GLN A 54 11.91 -0.71 -23.63
CA GLN A 54 12.68 -1.95 -23.72
C GLN A 54 14.09 -1.69 -24.26
N PRO A 55 15.01 -1.13 -23.45
CA PRO A 55 16.40 -0.96 -23.85
C PRO A 55 17.07 -2.32 -24.01
N LEU A 56 17.92 -2.44 -25.04
CA LEU A 56 18.69 -3.66 -25.27
C LEU A 56 19.91 -3.68 -24.34
N SER A 57 20.13 -4.81 -23.68
CA SER A 57 21.32 -5.11 -22.89
C SER A 57 22.27 -6.04 -23.65
N ALA A 58 23.56 -5.83 -23.49
CA ALA A 58 24.56 -6.74 -24.05
C ALA A 58 24.56 -8.09 -23.31
N ASP A 59 24.15 -8.10 -22.07
CA ASP A 59 24.36 -9.19 -21.11
C ASP A 59 23.07 -9.60 -20.37
N SER A 60 21.91 -9.56 -21.05
CA SER A 60 20.63 -9.93 -20.45
C SER A 60 20.65 -11.35 -19.85
N ALA A 61 21.28 -12.30 -20.54
CA ALA A 61 21.45 -13.66 -20.01
C ALA A 61 22.33 -13.71 -18.74
N VAL A 62 23.30 -12.83 -18.59
CA VAL A 62 24.11 -12.72 -17.37
C VAL A 62 23.31 -12.06 -16.25
N GLU A 63 22.54 -11.02 -16.58
CA GLU A 63 21.65 -10.34 -15.63
C GLU A 63 20.64 -11.32 -15.05
N SER A 64 19.89 -12.03 -15.90
CA SER A 64 18.89 -13.01 -15.46
C SER A 64 19.52 -14.14 -14.63
N THR A 65 20.73 -14.60 -15.01
CA THR A 65 21.46 -15.61 -14.22
C THR A 65 21.85 -15.09 -12.84
N ILE A 66 22.32 -13.83 -12.72
CA ILE A 66 22.65 -13.23 -11.43
C ILE A 66 21.41 -13.13 -10.57
N LEU A 67 20.30 -12.61 -11.11
CA LEU A 67 19.05 -12.47 -10.38
C LEU A 67 18.54 -13.82 -9.89
N SER A 68 18.56 -14.85 -10.75
CA SER A 68 18.17 -16.22 -10.38
C SER A 68 19.05 -16.82 -9.28
N VAL A 69 20.38 -16.63 -9.34
CA VAL A 69 21.29 -17.09 -8.29
C VAL A 69 21.03 -16.36 -6.96
N LEU A 70 20.86 -15.03 -6.98
CA LEU A 70 20.52 -14.29 -5.79
C LEU A 70 19.21 -14.80 -5.17
N THR A 71 18.16 -14.95 -5.98
CA THR A 71 16.86 -15.41 -5.51
C THR A 71 16.94 -16.80 -4.89
N SER A 72 17.60 -17.76 -5.55
CA SER A 72 17.70 -19.13 -5.07
C SER A 72 18.43 -19.24 -3.72
N HIS A 73 19.45 -18.40 -3.48
CA HIS A 73 20.22 -18.42 -2.23
C HIS A 73 19.58 -17.55 -1.11
N LEU A 74 18.63 -16.68 -1.45
CA LEU A 74 17.87 -15.89 -0.49
C LEU A 74 16.58 -16.59 -0.03
N ARG A 75 16.04 -17.55 -0.82
CA ARG A 75 14.87 -18.34 -0.46
C ARG A 75 15.21 -19.42 0.56
N ALA A 76 14.28 -19.67 1.48
CA ALA A 76 14.35 -20.85 2.36
C ALA A 76 14.21 -22.14 1.52
N SER A 77 14.96 -23.17 1.88
CA SER A 77 14.77 -24.51 1.31
C SER A 77 13.80 -25.33 2.18
N HIS A 78 13.37 -26.50 1.70
CA HIS A 78 12.53 -27.43 2.46
C HIS A 78 13.14 -27.85 3.81
N SER A 79 14.47 -27.75 3.97
CA SER A 79 15.22 -28.17 5.16
C SER A 79 15.68 -27.01 6.03
N THR A 80 15.55 -25.76 5.58
CA THR A 80 16.06 -24.58 6.27
C THR A 80 14.97 -23.53 6.45
N THR A 81 15.05 -22.75 7.52
CA THR A 81 14.13 -21.64 7.77
C THR A 81 14.50 -20.37 7.01
N GLN A 82 15.70 -20.34 6.40
CA GLN A 82 16.20 -19.21 5.59
C GLN A 82 17.21 -19.71 4.56
N GLY A 83 17.39 -18.96 3.49
CA GLY A 83 18.39 -19.22 2.48
C GLY A 83 19.81 -18.94 2.99
N PRO A 84 20.85 -19.56 2.39
CA PRO A 84 22.24 -19.41 2.85
C PRO A 84 22.74 -17.95 2.81
N TRP A 85 22.22 -17.13 1.89
CA TRP A 85 22.61 -15.72 1.73
C TRP A 85 21.63 -14.72 2.38
N SER A 86 20.69 -15.20 3.20
CA SER A 86 19.66 -14.36 3.84
C SER A 86 20.19 -13.30 4.80
N ASP A 87 21.46 -13.38 5.20
CA ASP A 87 22.14 -12.37 6.01
C ASP A 87 22.92 -11.35 5.18
N CYS A 88 22.88 -11.47 3.85
CA CYS A 88 23.57 -10.57 2.93
C CYS A 88 22.76 -9.29 2.68
N ASN A 89 23.50 -8.21 2.45
CA ASN A 89 22.97 -6.93 2.00
C ASN A 89 22.96 -6.91 0.46
N ILE A 90 21.83 -6.54 -0.11
CA ILE A 90 21.66 -6.41 -1.55
C ILE A 90 21.75 -4.92 -1.92
N ASP A 91 22.73 -4.56 -2.74
CA ASP A 91 22.94 -3.17 -3.16
C ASP A 91 22.84 -3.02 -4.67
N LEU A 92 21.69 -2.57 -5.12
CA LEU A 92 21.33 -2.33 -6.52
C LEU A 92 21.17 -0.83 -6.84
N HIS A 93 21.74 0.07 -6.03
CA HIS A 93 21.55 1.51 -6.26
C HIS A 93 22.00 1.92 -7.66
N ARG A 94 21.23 2.81 -8.32
CA ARG A 94 21.51 3.35 -9.66
C ARG A 94 21.68 2.29 -10.75
N THR A 95 21.13 1.10 -10.54
CA THR A 95 21.16 0.02 -11.52
C THR A 95 20.03 0.18 -12.53
N ILE A 96 20.25 -0.22 -13.78
CA ILE A 96 19.18 -0.43 -14.75
C ILE A 96 19.03 -1.93 -14.93
N LEU A 97 17.90 -2.47 -14.47
CA LEU A 97 17.55 -3.87 -14.61
C LEU A 97 16.59 -4.03 -15.80
N THR A 98 16.98 -4.80 -16.78
CA THR A 98 16.21 -5.04 -18.01
C THR A 98 15.40 -6.33 -17.95
N GLU A 99 15.85 -7.27 -17.12
CA GLU A 99 15.19 -8.55 -16.91
C GLU A 99 14.17 -8.49 -15.77
N GLU A 100 13.31 -9.48 -15.69
CA GLU A 100 12.37 -9.65 -14.59
C GLU A 100 13.11 -9.88 -13.26
N VAL A 101 12.63 -9.23 -12.19
CA VAL A 101 13.19 -9.37 -10.85
C VAL A 101 12.19 -10.12 -9.97
N ASP A 102 12.49 -11.38 -9.69
CA ASP A 102 11.71 -12.21 -8.77
C ASP A 102 12.46 -12.41 -7.44
N LEU A 103 12.08 -11.67 -6.43
CA LEU A 103 12.53 -11.80 -5.04
C LEU A 103 11.41 -12.25 -4.11
N SER A 104 10.41 -12.95 -4.66
CA SER A 104 9.28 -13.49 -3.87
C SER A 104 9.76 -14.53 -2.85
N ASP A 105 9.13 -14.56 -1.68
CA ASP A 105 9.42 -15.48 -0.57
C ASP A 105 10.87 -15.49 -0.10
N THR A 106 11.66 -14.46 -0.46
CA THR A 106 13.06 -14.35 -0.03
C THR A 106 13.16 -13.77 1.38
N ILE A 107 14.31 -14.05 2.03
CA ILE A 107 14.70 -13.40 3.27
C ILE A 107 15.95 -12.59 2.98
N ILE A 108 15.87 -11.28 3.17
CA ILE A 108 16.93 -10.33 2.82
C ILE A 108 17.31 -9.54 4.07
N ASN A 109 18.61 -9.44 4.35
CA ASN A 109 19.06 -8.65 5.49
C ASN A 109 18.75 -7.17 5.31
N LYS A 110 19.29 -6.55 4.26
CA LYS A 110 19.07 -5.16 3.88
C LYS A 110 19.04 -5.07 2.37
N ILE A 111 18.18 -4.18 1.82
CA ILE A 111 18.14 -3.92 0.39
C ILE A 111 18.21 -2.43 0.10
N THR A 112 19.03 -2.07 -0.88
CA THR A 112 19.14 -0.71 -1.40
C THR A 112 18.92 -0.72 -2.91
N CYS A 113 17.80 -0.17 -3.32
CA CYS A 113 17.41 0.03 -4.72
C CYS A 113 17.25 1.53 -5.04
N LYS A 114 18.02 2.38 -4.36
CA LYS A 114 17.95 3.83 -4.56
C LYS A 114 18.28 4.21 -5.98
N ALA A 115 17.39 4.96 -6.65
CA ALA A 115 17.50 5.39 -8.04
C ALA A 115 17.71 4.22 -9.02
N THR A 116 17.21 3.03 -8.67
CA THR A 116 17.20 1.85 -9.56
C THR A 116 16.05 1.95 -10.54
N ILE A 117 16.31 1.54 -11.78
CA ILE A 117 15.29 1.49 -12.84
C ILE A 117 14.98 0.03 -13.15
N PHE A 118 13.78 -0.41 -12.82
CA PHE A 118 13.25 -1.73 -13.14
C PHE A 118 12.46 -1.62 -14.45
N LYS A 119 13.00 -2.16 -15.54
CA LYS A 119 12.39 -2.08 -16.87
C LYS A 119 11.35 -3.16 -17.11
N ASN A 120 11.41 -4.23 -16.34
CA ASN A 120 10.49 -5.36 -16.43
C ASN A 120 9.72 -5.54 -15.11
N GLN A 121 8.91 -6.58 -15.03
CA GLN A 121 8.15 -6.91 -13.82
C GLN A 121 9.07 -7.11 -12.62
N CYS A 122 8.57 -6.73 -11.45
CA CYS A 122 9.32 -6.85 -10.21
C CYS A 122 8.43 -7.37 -9.10
N THR A 123 8.80 -8.49 -8.47
CA THR A 123 8.07 -9.05 -7.36
C THR A 123 8.94 -9.24 -6.13
N PHE A 124 8.38 -8.86 -4.98
CA PHE A 124 8.86 -9.13 -3.64
C PHE A 124 7.79 -9.85 -2.81
N SER A 125 6.73 -10.38 -3.45
CA SER A 125 5.58 -10.99 -2.76
C SER A 125 6.04 -11.96 -1.67
N GLY A 126 5.52 -11.80 -0.45
CA GLY A 126 5.87 -12.65 0.69
C GLY A 126 7.30 -12.50 1.24
N ALA A 127 8.13 -11.62 0.67
CA ALA A 127 9.51 -11.42 1.13
C ALA A 127 9.57 -10.89 2.58
N LYS A 128 10.64 -11.26 3.29
CA LYS A 128 10.92 -10.83 4.65
C LYS A 128 12.23 -10.08 4.70
N LEU A 129 12.16 -8.80 4.99
CA LEU A 129 13.34 -7.96 5.19
C LEU A 129 13.70 -7.96 6.68
N LYS A 130 14.99 -8.04 7.00
CA LYS A 130 15.48 -8.03 8.40
C LYS A 130 15.80 -6.63 8.89
N GLN A 131 16.15 -5.73 7.97
CA GLN A 131 16.57 -4.36 8.23
C GLN A 131 15.95 -3.39 7.22
N GLU A 132 16.55 -2.21 7.07
CA GLU A 132 16.09 -1.14 6.20
C GLU A 132 15.97 -1.55 4.72
N ALA A 133 14.92 -1.05 4.08
CA ALA A 133 14.72 -1.11 2.63
C ALA A 133 14.67 0.31 2.05
N ASP A 134 15.51 0.61 1.06
CA ASP A 134 15.56 1.92 0.42
C ASP A 134 15.29 1.78 -1.09
N PHE A 135 14.11 2.23 -1.51
CA PHE A 135 13.67 2.34 -2.90
C PHE A 135 13.54 3.81 -3.33
N SER A 136 14.18 4.74 -2.61
CA SER A 136 14.06 6.17 -2.94
C SER A 136 14.50 6.44 -4.38
N ASP A 137 13.72 7.30 -5.07
CA ASP A 137 13.95 7.68 -6.46
C ASP A 137 13.95 6.50 -7.47
N ALA A 138 13.50 5.32 -7.07
CA ALA A 138 13.40 4.17 -7.97
C ALA A 138 12.27 4.34 -8.99
N VAL A 139 12.41 3.72 -10.16
CA VAL A 139 11.39 3.72 -11.21
C VAL A 139 11.03 2.28 -11.58
N PHE A 140 9.76 1.94 -11.42
CA PHE A 140 9.19 0.66 -11.80
C PHE A 140 8.35 0.85 -13.06
N HIS A 141 8.81 0.33 -14.20
CA HIS A 141 8.13 0.52 -15.48
C HIS A 141 6.97 -0.47 -15.73
N LYS A 142 6.96 -1.60 -15.05
CA LYS A 142 5.94 -2.63 -15.20
C LYS A 142 5.27 -2.92 -13.86
N PHE A 143 4.39 -3.91 -13.82
CA PHE A 143 3.72 -4.33 -12.60
C PHE A 143 4.74 -4.60 -11.48
N THR A 144 4.39 -4.16 -10.27
CA THR A 144 5.25 -4.32 -9.10
C THR A 144 4.43 -4.93 -7.96
N TRP A 145 4.83 -6.13 -7.54
CA TRP A 145 4.18 -6.83 -6.44
C TRP A 145 5.04 -6.74 -5.18
N LEU A 146 4.46 -6.19 -4.14
CA LEU A 146 5.03 -6.03 -2.81
C LEU A 146 4.01 -6.52 -1.76
N ASP A 147 3.10 -7.42 -2.16
CA ASP A 147 2.06 -7.97 -1.32
C ASP A 147 2.62 -8.96 -0.30
N GLY A 148 2.05 -8.97 0.90
CA GLY A 148 2.50 -9.83 1.99
C GLY A 148 3.93 -9.60 2.47
N VAL A 149 4.60 -8.54 2.01
CA VAL A 149 5.98 -8.24 2.41
C VAL A 149 6.05 -7.81 3.87
N ASN A 150 7.05 -8.32 4.59
CA ASN A 150 7.36 -7.86 5.94
C ASN A 150 8.57 -6.91 5.93
N PHE A 151 8.33 -5.64 6.19
CA PHE A 151 9.33 -4.58 6.36
C PHE A 151 9.46 -4.24 7.85
N PRO A 152 10.36 -4.86 8.62
CA PRO A 152 10.41 -4.70 10.07
C PRO A 152 11.00 -3.37 10.52
N ASP A 153 11.80 -2.74 9.70
CA ASP A 153 12.50 -1.48 9.98
C ASP A 153 12.08 -0.37 9.01
N SER A 154 12.78 0.75 9.02
CA SER A 154 12.49 1.89 8.15
C SER A 154 12.49 1.49 6.67
N THR A 155 11.44 1.90 5.97
CA THR A 155 11.28 1.62 4.54
C THR A 155 11.01 2.92 3.78
N LYS A 156 11.82 3.17 2.76
CA LYS A 156 11.81 4.41 1.99
C LYS A 156 11.41 4.15 0.55
N PHE A 157 10.33 4.82 0.13
CA PHE A 157 9.89 4.95 -1.25
C PHE A 157 9.87 6.43 -1.69
N TRP A 158 10.64 7.30 -1.02
CA TRP A 158 10.64 8.73 -1.34
C TRP A 158 10.92 8.96 -2.83
N GLY A 159 10.04 9.72 -3.51
CA GLY A 159 10.22 10.07 -4.92
C GLY A 159 10.10 8.90 -5.90
N THR A 160 9.71 7.71 -5.45
CA THR A 160 9.56 6.52 -6.30
C THR A 160 8.44 6.71 -7.32
N SER A 161 8.66 6.28 -8.58
CA SER A 161 7.65 6.25 -9.64
C SER A 161 7.24 4.83 -9.97
N PHE A 162 5.93 4.56 -9.93
CA PHE A 162 5.30 3.34 -10.38
C PHE A 162 4.51 3.65 -11.66
N GLU A 163 5.02 3.20 -12.81
CA GLU A 163 4.43 3.49 -14.11
C GLU A 163 3.21 2.61 -14.41
N MET A 164 3.15 1.42 -13.80
CA MET A 164 2.02 0.49 -13.83
C MET A 164 1.49 0.26 -12.41
N THR A 165 0.57 -0.68 -12.24
CA THR A 165 -0.02 -1.01 -10.93
C THR A 165 1.03 -1.49 -9.95
N ALA A 166 0.96 -0.97 -8.73
CA ALA A 166 1.78 -1.38 -7.59
C ALA A 166 0.89 -1.96 -6.48
N VAL A 167 1.20 -3.16 -6.04
CA VAL A 167 0.40 -3.93 -5.07
C VAL A 167 1.21 -4.11 -3.78
N PHE A 168 0.68 -3.58 -2.68
CA PHE A 168 1.25 -3.71 -1.33
C PHE A 168 0.32 -4.48 -0.38
N ASP A 169 -0.74 -5.08 -0.90
CA ASP A 169 -1.80 -5.68 -0.10
C ASP A 169 -1.26 -6.64 0.97
N SER A 170 -1.86 -6.60 2.16
CA SER A 170 -1.50 -7.43 3.29
C SER A 170 -0.05 -7.29 3.80
N SER A 171 0.72 -6.32 3.31
CA SER A 171 2.08 -6.06 3.78
C SER A 171 2.12 -5.41 5.16
N THR A 172 3.23 -5.61 5.88
CA THR A 172 3.45 -5.02 7.19
C THR A 172 4.68 -4.12 7.19
N PHE A 173 4.48 -2.84 7.51
CA PHE A 173 5.55 -1.87 7.74
C PHE A 173 5.77 -1.72 9.25
N GLY A 174 6.75 -2.44 9.79
CA GLY A 174 7.08 -2.45 11.23
C GLY A 174 7.78 -1.18 11.69
N GLY A 175 8.61 -0.59 10.83
CA GLY A 175 9.29 0.69 11.02
C GLY A 175 8.54 1.87 10.43
N GLU A 176 9.24 3.01 10.28
CA GLU A 176 8.70 4.17 9.57
C GLU A 176 8.61 3.87 8.06
N ALA A 177 7.46 4.18 7.45
CA ALA A 177 7.22 4.01 6.03
C ALA A 177 7.10 5.38 5.35
N VAL A 178 7.97 5.65 4.37
CA VAL A 178 8.05 6.95 3.70
C VAL A 178 7.72 6.81 2.23
N PHE A 179 6.53 7.31 1.84
CA PHE A 179 6.04 7.35 0.46
C PHE A 179 5.96 8.79 -0.08
N GLY A 180 6.60 9.74 0.59
CA GLY A 180 6.51 11.15 0.19
C GLY A 180 7.00 11.38 -1.24
N GLY A 181 6.27 12.20 -2.01
CA GLY A 181 6.61 12.54 -3.39
C GLY A 181 6.50 11.39 -4.38
N CYS A 182 5.93 10.24 -4.00
CA CYS A 182 5.71 9.12 -4.93
C CYS A 182 4.74 9.48 -6.05
N ASN A 183 4.91 8.83 -7.19
CA ASN A 183 4.02 8.94 -8.34
C ASN A 183 3.48 7.57 -8.75
N PHE A 184 2.21 7.30 -8.43
CA PHE A 184 1.51 6.10 -8.87
C PHE A 184 0.69 6.45 -10.11
N ARG A 185 1.17 6.05 -11.30
CA ARG A 185 0.52 6.40 -12.58
C ARG A 185 -0.68 5.52 -12.93
N LYS A 186 -0.76 4.34 -12.33
CA LYS A 186 -1.87 3.39 -12.46
C LYS A 186 -2.43 3.07 -11.08
N GLY A 187 -3.05 1.91 -10.91
CA GLY A 187 -3.61 1.48 -9.64
C GLY A 187 -2.55 1.39 -8.53
N ALA A 188 -2.95 1.71 -7.30
CA ALA A 188 -2.12 1.54 -6.11
C ALA A 188 -2.93 0.82 -5.03
N HIS A 189 -2.49 -0.37 -4.64
CA HIS A 189 -3.20 -1.24 -3.73
C HIS A 189 -2.47 -1.34 -2.39
N PHE A 190 -3.15 -0.94 -1.32
CA PHE A 190 -2.69 -0.99 0.06
C PHE A 190 -3.75 -1.63 0.98
N SER A 191 -4.58 -2.53 0.41
CA SER A 191 -5.64 -3.18 1.18
C SER A 191 -5.06 -4.08 2.26
N GLU A 192 -5.62 -4.01 3.48
CA GLU A 192 -5.19 -4.78 4.64
C GLU A 192 -3.73 -4.53 5.09
N VAL A 193 -3.07 -3.50 4.56
CA VAL A 193 -1.70 -3.13 4.97
C VAL A 193 -1.69 -2.66 6.41
N LYS A 194 -0.63 -3.05 7.14
CA LYS A 194 -0.41 -2.64 8.52
C LYS A 194 0.79 -1.73 8.66
N PHE A 195 0.55 -0.46 8.98
CA PHE A 195 1.58 0.51 9.34
C PHE A 195 1.75 0.57 10.87
N VAL A 196 2.82 0.01 11.39
CA VAL A 196 3.05 -0.12 12.85
C VAL A 196 3.62 1.15 13.46
N ARG A 197 4.43 1.90 12.71
CA ARG A 197 5.00 3.20 13.09
C ARG A 197 4.38 4.31 12.26
N ASN A 198 4.99 5.50 12.31
CA ASN A 198 4.52 6.61 11.48
C ASN A 198 4.67 6.28 10.00
N CYS A 199 3.72 6.72 9.20
CA CYS A 199 3.85 6.67 7.76
C CYS A 199 3.52 8.02 7.12
N GLY A 200 4.18 8.32 6.01
CA GLY A 200 4.04 9.57 5.28
C GLY A 200 3.83 9.32 3.80
N PHE A 201 2.78 9.97 3.27
CA PHE A 201 2.44 10.03 1.85
C PHE A 201 2.47 11.47 1.34
N GLU A 202 3.16 12.39 2.04
CA GLU A 202 3.15 13.81 1.73
C GLU A 202 3.48 14.06 0.25
N ASP A 203 2.68 14.92 -0.41
CA ASP A 203 2.85 15.31 -1.82
C ASP A 203 2.82 14.15 -2.83
N THR A 204 2.38 12.96 -2.42
CA THR A 204 2.22 11.79 -3.31
C THR A 204 1.07 12.00 -4.28
N LYS A 205 1.25 11.51 -5.50
CA LYS A 205 0.25 11.54 -6.56
C LYS A 205 -0.23 10.12 -6.87
N PHE A 206 -1.56 9.91 -6.80
CA PHE A 206 -2.27 8.73 -7.27
C PHE A 206 -3.11 9.12 -8.49
N ALA A 207 -2.67 8.73 -9.68
CA ALA A 207 -3.32 9.18 -10.92
C ALA A 207 -4.60 8.40 -11.25
N LEU A 208 -4.72 7.16 -10.79
CA LEU A 208 -5.93 6.34 -10.93
C LEU A 208 -6.43 5.88 -9.57
N SER A 209 -7.10 4.71 -9.51
CA SER A 209 -7.66 4.18 -8.26
C SER A 209 -6.60 3.90 -7.20
N CYS A 210 -6.96 4.18 -5.95
CA CYS A 210 -6.11 3.92 -4.81
C CYS A 210 -6.91 3.22 -3.70
N HIS A 211 -6.41 2.09 -3.23
CA HIS A 211 -7.09 1.16 -2.34
C HIS A 211 -6.40 1.07 -0.99
N PHE A 212 -7.06 1.50 0.08
CA PHE A 212 -6.62 1.38 1.47
C PHE A 212 -7.65 0.61 2.32
N GLU A 213 -8.52 -0.18 1.70
CA GLU A 213 -9.58 -0.90 2.43
C GLU A 213 -8.99 -1.77 3.54
N ARG A 214 -9.56 -1.66 4.73
CA ARG A 214 -9.11 -2.38 5.94
C ARG A 214 -7.66 -2.14 6.35
N ALA A 215 -6.96 -1.19 5.74
CA ALA A 215 -5.62 -0.83 6.19
C ALA A 215 -5.64 -0.32 7.64
N THR A 216 -4.57 -0.57 8.37
CA THR A 216 -4.44 -0.17 9.77
C THR A 216 -3.22 0.70 9.98
N PHE A 217 -3.44 1.93 10.45
CA PHE A 217 -2.41 2.87 10.82
C PHE A 217 -2.33 2.96 12.34
N ILE A 218 -1.30 2.34 12.96
CA ILE A 218 -1.19 2.24 14.43
C ILE A 218 -0.67 3.54 15.05
N LYS A 219 0.25 4.22 14.36
CA LYS A 219 0.78 5.53 14.75
C LYS A 219 0.29 6.62 13.81
N GLY A 220 0.93 7.77 13.79
CA GLY A 220 0.52 8.89 12.96
C GLY A 220 0.59 8.59 11.47
N ALA A 221 -0.42 9.04 10.72
CA ALA A 221 -0.45 8.94 9.27
C ALA A 221 -0.53 10.36 8.65
N ARG A 222 0.34 10.65 7.68
CA ARG A 222 0.44 11.96 7.05
C ARG A 222 0.13 11.83 5.56
N PHE A 223 -0.97 12.46 5.15
CA PHE A 223 -1.42 12.58 3.75
C PHE A 223 -1.41 14.03 3.27
N TYR A 224 -0.67 14.91 3.95
CA TYR A 224 -0.65 16.34 3.59
C TYR A 224 -0.26 16.54 2.12
N GLY A 225 -1.07 17.33 1.39
CA GLY A 225 -0.82 17.68 0.00
C GLY A 225 -1.01 16.56 -1.02
N VAL A 226 -1.46 15.38 -0.61
CA VAL A 226 -1.69 14.24 -1.52
C VAL A 226 -2.73 14.58 -2.58
N LYS A 227 -2.53 14.09 -3.81
CA LYS A 227 -3.46 14.19 -4.92
C LYS A 227 -3.96 12.81 -5.31
N PHE A 228 -5.20 12.51 -4.97
CA PHE A 228 -5.94 11.37 -5.48
C PHE A 228 -6.73 11.83 -6.71
N GLU A 229 -6.32 11.43 -7.91
CA GLU A 229 -7.00 11.86 -9.14
C GLU A 229 -8.15 10.91 -9.52
N GLY A 230 -8.06 9.63 -9.16
CA GLY A 230 -9.08 8.61 -9.39
C GLY A 230 -9.91 8.28 -8.16
N PHE A 231 -10.60 7.15 -8.22
CA PHE A 231 -11.35 6.61 -7.08
C PHE A 231 -10.43 6.30 -5.91
N THR A 232 -10.89 6.61 -4.70
CA THR A 232 -10.08 6.38 -3.49
C THR A 232 -10.90 5.66 -2.43
N TYR A 233 -10.40 4.52 -1.98
CA TYR A 233 -11.10 3.64 -1.07
C TYR A 233 -10.39 3.59 0.28
N PHE A 234 -11.04 4.12 1.33
CA PHE A 234 -10.65 4.02 2.74
C PHE A 234 -11.70 3.25 3.55
N ASP A 235 -12.44 2.35 2.90
CA ASP A 235 -13.50 1.58 3.56
C ASP A 235 -12.93 0.72 4.69
N LYS A 236 -13.55 0.83 5.88
CA LYS A 236 -13.15 0.08 7.08
C LYS A 236 -11.69 0.30 7.51
N VAL A 237 -11.04 1.34 7.03
CA VAL A 237 -9.70 1.71 7.49
C VAL A 237 -9.71 2.08 8.97
N THR A 238 -8.62 1.81 9.67
CA THR A 238 -8.46 2.18 11.07
C THR A 238 -7.24 3.08 11.25
N PHE A 239 -7.48 4.33 11.65
CA PHE A 239 -6.43 5.24 12.13
C PHE A 239 -6.42 5.21 13.65
N SER A 240 -5.47 4.47 14.25
CA SER A 240 -5.40 4.31 15.71
C SER A 240 -4.79 5.52 16.42
N ASN A 241 -4.20 6.45 15.70
CA ASN A 241 -3.63 7.70 16.19
C ASN A 241 -4.01 8.85 15.24
N ASN A 242 -3.40 10.02 15.42
CA ASN A 242 -3.71 11.21 14.62
C ASN A 242 -3.42 10.98 13.13
N VAL A 243 -4.31 11.51 12.29
CA VAL A 243 -4.16 11.52 10.85
C VAL A 243 -4.28 12.94 10.29
N ASN A 244 -3.46 13.24 9.30
CA ASN A 244 -3.46 14.54 8.64
C ASN A 244 -3.74 14.40 7.15
N PHE A 245 -4.95 14.81 6.73
CA PHE A 245 -5.37 14.97 5.34
C PHE A 245 -5.37 16.44 4.89
N GLY A 246 -4.65 17.32 5.61
CA GLY A 246 -4.62 18.74 5.29
C GLY A 246 -4.16 19.02 3.86
N GLY A 247 -4.91 19.84 3.12
CA GLY A 247 -4.56 20.20 1.75
C GLY A 247 -4.68 19.07 0.71
N VAL A 248 -5.29 17.94 1.06
CA VAL A 248 -5.53 16.82 0.14
C VAL A 248 -6.53 17.22 -0.94
N LYS A 249 -6.30 16.75 -2.16
CA LYS A 249 -7.27 16.82 -3.26
C LYS A 249 -7.77 15.43 -3.61
N PHE A 250 -9.06 15.17 -3.38
CA PHE A 250 -9.77 14.02 -3.91
C PHE A 250 -10.42 14.43 -5.24
N GLY A 251 -9.84 14.01 -6.35
CA GLY A 251 -10.31 14.33 -7.71
C GLY A 251 -11.48 13.46 -8.13
N GLY A 252 -11.45 12.17 -7.80
CA GLY A 252 -12.54 11.22 -8.01
C GLY A 252 -13.36 10.96 -6.76
N VAL A 253 -14.32 10.04 -6.83
CA VAL A 253 -15.15 9.62 -5.70
C VAL A 253 -14.26 9.04 -4.59
N CYS A 254 -14.52 9.40 -3.34
CA CYS A 254 -13.83 8.84 -2.20
C CYS A 254 -14.79 8.16 -1.21
N PHE A 255 -14.38 6.99 -0.76
CA PHE A 255 -15.16 6.13 0.12
C PHE A 255 -14.44 5.96 1.47
N PHE A 256 -15.12 6.30 2.55
CA PHE A 256 -14.67 6.10 3.93
C PHE A 256 -15.63 5.23 4.74
N ASN A 257 -16.46 4.41 4.07
CA ASN A 257 -17.52 3.65 4.74
C ASN A 257 -16.99 2.81 5.91
N GLY A 258 -17.56 3.03 7.09
CA GLY A 258 -17.17 2.31 8.30
C GLY A 258 -15.74 2.57 8.78
N ALA A 259 -15.06 3.59 8.26
CA ALA A 259 -13.72 3.97 8.73
C ALA A 259 -13.75 4.41 10.20
N THR A 260 -12.67 4.14 10.93
CA THR A 260 -12.54 4.48 12.35
C THR A 260 -11.32 5.36 12.58
N PHE A 261 -11.57 6.54 13.14
CA PHE A 261 -10.55 7.52 13.51
C PHE A 261 -10.47 7.59 15.03
N ARG A 262 -9.46 6.93 15.63
CA ARG A 262 -9.27 6.91 17.09
C ARG A 262 -8.45 8.08 17.60
N GLY A 263 -7.66 8.73 16.77
CA GLY A 263 -6.94 9.95 17.04
C GLY A 263 -7.63 11.19 16.50
N THR A 264 -7.03 12.36 16.68
CA THR A 264 -7.49 13.61 16.06
C THR A 264 -7.33 13.54 14.54
N SER A 265 -8.37 13.94 13.81
CA SER A 265 -8.42 13.88 12.35
C SER A 265 -8.38 15.30 11.77
N HIS A 266 -7.29 15.64 11.09
CA HIS A 266 -7.13 16.93 10.42
C HIS A 266 -7.48 16.76 8.94
N ILE A 267 -8.67 17.25 8.53
CA ILE A 267 -9.19 17.21 7.16
C ILE A 267 -9.29 18.65 6.61
N SER A 268 -8.53 19.55 7.21
CA SER A 268 -8.61 20.98 6.91
C SER A 268 -8.03 21.32 5.56
N SER A 269 -8.63 22.30 4.85
CA SER A 269 -8.22 22.75 3.52
C SER A 269 -8.25 21.64 2.46
N THR A 270 -9.01 20.58 2.70
CA THR A 270 -9.19 19.45 1.79
C THR A 270 -10.24 19.78 0.73
N SER A 271 -10.03 19.32 -0.50
CA SER A 271 -10.98 19.49 -1.59
C SER A 271 -11.51 18.15 -2.08
N PHE A 272 -12.81 17.94 -1.91
CA PHE A 272 -13.55 16.81 -2.48
C PHE A 272 -14.18 17.28 -3.80
N CYS A 273 -13.57 16.90 -4.92
CA CYS A 273 -14.00 17.37 -6.25
C CYS A 273 -15.12 16.51 -6.83
N ASP A 274 -15.28 15.29 -6.34
CA ASP A 274 -16.37 14.37 -6.67
C ASP A 274 -17.09 13.91 -5.39
N ASP A 275 -17.94 12.89 -5.48
CA ASP A 275 -18.73 12.40 -4.35
C ASP A 275 -17.86 11.97 -3.18
N ALA A 276 -18.28 12.32 -1.97
CA ALA A 276 -17.58 11.98 -0.73
C ALA A 276 -18.51 11.18 0.20
N ILE A 277 -18.16 9.92 0.45
CA ILE A 277 -19.00 8.96 1.16
C ILE A 277 -18.36 8.63 2.51
N PHE A 278 -19.02 9.04 3.59
CA PHE A 278 -18.56 8.84 4.97
C PHE A 278 -19.53 7.96 5.79
N ASP A 279 -20.32 7.11 5.14
CA ASP A 279 -21.37 6.37 5.82
C ASP A 279 -20.80 5.46 6.93
N GLY A 280 -21.36 5.60 8.14
CA GLY A 280 -20.94 4.81 9.30
C GLY A 280 -19.55 5.13 9.85
N VAL A 281 -18.92 6.21 9.45
CA VAL A 281 -17.61 6.65 9.99
C VAL A 281 -17.70 6.97 11.47
N ASN A 282 -16.69 6.55 12.23
CA ASN A 282 -16.58 6.80 13.66
C ASN A 282 -15.34 7.66 13.97
N PHE A 283 -15.57 8.92 14.38
CA PHE A 283 -14.54 9.80 14.92
C PHE A 283 -14.56 9.72 16.46
N GLU A 284 -13.56 9.07 17.05
CA GLU A 284 -13.46 8.91 18.50
C GLU A 284 -12.81 10.11 19.21
N ARG A 285 -12.10 10.93 18.46
CA ARG A 285 -11.50 12.21 18.89
C ARG A 285 -12.00 13.34 17.99
N GLU A 286 -11.43 14.52 18.15
CA GLU A 286 -11.79 15.71 17.38
C GLU A 286 -11.57 15.53 15.88
N ALA A 287 -12.52 16.00 15.08
CA ALA A 287 -12.44 16.01 13.62
C ALA A 287 -12.51 17.45 13.09
N HIS A 288 -11.45 17.90 12.44
CA HIS A 288 -11.30 19.26 11.94
C HIS A 288 -11.45 19.30 10.42
N PHE A 289 -12.52 19.94 9.93
CA PHE A 289 -12.81 20.13 8.51
C PHE A 289 -12.66 21.61 8.06
N ALA A 290 -11.96 22.44 8.83
CA ALA A 290 -11.86 23.86 8.52
C ALA A 290 -11.38 24.14 7.08
N ASN A 291 -12.05 25.06 6.37
CA ASN A 291 -11.77 25.43 4.99
C ASN A 291 -11.91 24.28 3.98
N THR A 292 -12.60 23.20 4.30
CA THR A 292 -12.85 22.08 3.39
C THR A 292 -13.94 22.42 2.38
N SER A 293 -13.82 21.89 1.17
CA SER A 293 -14.82 22.11 0.11
C SER A 293 -15.35 20.78 -0.44
N PHE A 294 -16.66 20.68 -0.52
CA PHE A 294 -17.38 19.57 -1.13
C PHE A 294 -18.07 20.07 -2.40
N LYS A 295 -17.62 19.61 -3.56
CA LYS A 295 -18.07 20.13 -4.85
C LYS A 295 -19.17 19.30 -5.48
N LYS A 296 -19.35 18.05 -5.04
CA LYS A 296 -20.44 17.15 -5.41
C LYS A 296 -21.08 16.54 -4.17
N ASN A 297 -21.79 15.42 -4.31
CA ASN A 297 -22.57 14.82 -3.22
C ASN A 297 -21.72 14.48 -2.01
N VAL A 298 -22.32 14.62 -0.83
CA VAL A 298 -21.70 14.26 0.45
C VAL A 298 -22.67 13.39 1.25
N LYS A 299 -22.25 12.20 1.59
CA LYS A 299 -23.02 11.31 2.45
C LYS A 299 -22.33 11.17 3.80
N LEU A 300 -23.04 11.57 4.84
CA LEU A 300 -22.61 11.52 6.24
C LEU A 300 -23.57 10.68 7.10
N GLU A 301 -24.23 9.69 6.49
CA GLU A 301 -25.19 8.86 7.19
C GLU A 301 -24.50 8.03 8.27
N PHE A 302 -25.11 7.94 9.44
CA PHE A 302 -24.59 7.18 10.58
C PHE A 302 -23.18 7.58 11.06
N VAL A 303 -22.65 8.73 10.64
CA VAL A 303 -21.38 9.26 11.15
C VAL A 303 -21.50 9.58 12.64
N ARG A 304 -20.48 9.23 13.41
CA ARG A 304 -20.42 9.46 14.84
C ARG A 304 -19.22 10.34 15.18
N PHE A 305 -19.48 11.48 15.83
CA PHE A 305 -18.46 12.34 16.42
C PHE A 305 -18.56 12.25 17.94
N ARG A 306 -17.57 11.62 18.60
CA ARG A 306 -17.60 11.41 20.06
C ARG A 306 -17.09 12.62 20.86
N ASN A 307 -16.05 13.29 20.37
CA ASN A 307 -15.37 14.38 21.10
C ASN A 307 -15.40 15.73 20.38
N GLY A 308 -16.36 15.93 19.48
CA GLY A 308 -16.54 17.20 18.79
C GLY A 308 -15.97 17.22 17.36
N TYR A 309 -16.40 18.23 16.63
CA TYR A 309 -15.96 18.50 15.27
C TYR A 309 -15.93 20.02 15.01
N SER A 310 -15.16 20.43 14.03
CA SER A 310 -15.11 21.82 13.54
C SER A 310 -15.40 21.86 12.05
N LEU A 311 -16.42 22.63 11.68
CA LEU A 311 -16.82 22.89 10.29
C LEU A 311 -16.56 24.35 9.90
N TYR A 312 -15.61 25.03 10.55
CA TYR A 312 -15.33 26.43 10.25
C TYR A 312 -15.01 26.63 8.76
N ASN A 313 -15.79 27.49 8.08
CA ASN A 313 -15.64 27.83 6.67
C ASN A 313 -15.66 26.59 5.73
N VAL A 314 -16.47 25.58 6.05
CA VAL A 314 -16.73 24.46 5.13
C VAL A 314 -17.69 24.90 4.03
N ARG A 315 -17.37 24.60 2.79
CA ARG A 315 -18.14 25.01 1.61
C ARG A 315 -18.78 23.82 0.93
N PHE A 316 -20.10 23.88 0.75
CA PHE A 316 -20.88 22.90 -0.01
C PHE A 316 -21.37 23.53 -1.30
N ASN A 317 -21.37 22.78 -2.40
CA ASN A 317 -21.86 23.31 -3.68
C ASN A 317 -23.34 23.73 -3.58
N ILE A 318 -23.66 24.95 -3.98
CA ILE A 318 -25.01 25.52 -3.93
C ILE A 318 -26.03 24.72 -4.76
N ASP A 319 -25.59 24.08 -5.85
CA ASP A 319 -26.44 23.24 -6.71
C ASP A 319 -27.02 22.03 -5.98
N LEU A 320 -26.44 21.65 -4.83
CA LEU A 320 -26.91 20.56 -3.99
C LEU A 320 -27.98 20.99 -2.99
N ARG A 321 -28.26 22.30 -2.89
CA ARG A 321 -29.22 22.85 -1.95
C ARG A 321 -30.65 22.39 -2.27
N GLY A 322 -31.28 21.70 -1.31
CA GLY A 322 -32.62 21.15 -1.48
C GLY A 322 -32.69 19.88 -2.33
N SER A 323 -31.53 19.32 -2.73
CA SER A 323 -31.41 18.00 -3.33
C SER A 323 -31.09 16.95 -2.25
N ASN A 324 -31.12 15.66 -2.63
CA ASN A 324 -30.62 14.57 -1.77
C ASN A 324 -29.09 14.40 -1.84
N GLY A 325 -28.38 15.39 -2.43
CA GLY A 325 -26.94 15.32 -2.65
C GLY A 325 -26.10 15.55 -1.39
N VAL A 326 -26.68 16.10 -0.33
CA VAL A 326 -26.04 16.26 0.97
C VAL A 326 -26.91 15.62 2.05
N SER A 327 -26.39 14.59 2.71
CA SER A 327 -27.07 13.95 3.82
C SER A 327 -26.26 14.12 5.12
N PHE A 328 -26.94 14.53 6.19
CA PHE A 328 -26.37 14.71 7.51
C PHE A 328 -26.92 13.67 8.49
N PRO A 329 -26.20 13.35 9.57
CA PRO A 329 -26.74 12.55 10.66
C PRO A 329 -28.05 13.14 11.19
N ILE A 330 -29.03 12.29 11.46
CA ILE A 330 -30.40 12.70 11.86
C ILE A 330 -30.43 13.56 13.14
N ASN A 331 -29.40 13.47 13.97
CA ASN A 331 -29.27 14.20 15.23
C ASN A 331 -28.49 15.51 15.12
N TRP A 332 -28.08 15.92 13.92
CA TRP A 332 -27.39 17.20 13.75
C TRP A 332 -28.40 18.36 13.78
N LEU A 333 -28.00 19.42 14.49
CA LEU A 333 -28.73 20.69 14.46
C LEU A 333 -28.31 21.45 13.20
N LEU A 334 -29.27 21.66 12.31
CA LEU A 334 -29.08 22.44 11.10
C LEU A 334 -29.56 23.86 11.32
N GLU A 335 -28.81 24.83 10.80
CA GLU A 335 -29.20 26.23 10.77
C GLU A 335 -30.32 26.49 9.74
N SER A 336 -30.84 27.72 9.66
CA SER A 336 -31.89 28.12 8.73
C SER A 336 -31.51 27.93 7.24
N ASN A 337 -30.22 27.86 6.94
CA ASN A 337 -29.69 27.57 5.61
C ASN A 337 -29.68 26.07 5.25
N GLY A 338 -30.09 25.19 6.18
CA GLY A 338 -30.09 23.72 6.01
C GLY A 338 -28.71 23.07 6.20
N LEU A 339 -27.72 23.79 6.71
CA LEU A 339 -26.38 23.29 6.99
C LEU A 339 -26.08 23.32 8.49
N PRO A 340 -25.16 22.50 9.01
CA PRO A 340 -24.66 22.62 10.37
C PRO A 340 -23.85 23.91 10.55
N ALA A 341 -23.72 24.38 11.80
CA ALA A 341 -22.98 25.60 12.13
C ALA A 341 -21.57 25.59 11.54
N GLY A 342 -21.22 26.70 10.87
CA GLY A 342 -19.93 26.86 10.18
C GLY A 342 -19.90 26.34 8.74
N GLY A 343 -20.97 25.72 8.24
CA GLY A 343 -21.15 25.38 6.84
C GLY A 343 -21.73 26.51 6.03
N SER A 344 -21.37 26.60 4.76
CA SER A 344 -21.91 27.58 3.81
C SER A 344 -22.19 26.96 2.44
N TRP A 345 -23.25 27.44 1.80
CA TRP A 345 -23.46 27.15 0.39
C TRP A 345 -22.54 28.04 -0.46
N PHE A 346 -21.88 27.47 -1.45
CA PHE A 346 -20.90 28.13 -2.29
C PHE A 346 -21.14 27.81 -3.76
N ASP A 347 -21.08 28.84 -4.59
CA ASP A 347 -21.17 28.72 -6.05
C ASP A 347 -19.76 28.51 -6.60
N PHE A 348 -19.42 27.25 -6.88
CA PHE A 348 -18.13 26.91 -7.47
C PHE A 348 -18.16 27.23 -8.98
N SER A 349 -17.18 27.99 -9.44
CA SER A 349 -17.00 28.23 -10.87
C SER A 349 -16.77 26.93 -11.66
N PRO A 350 -17.11 26.86 -12.94
CA PRO A 350 -16.88 25.66 -13.77
C PRO A 350 -15.44 25.15 -13.72
N LYS A 351 -14.46 26.04 -13.61
CA LYS A 351 -13.04 25.69 -13.45
C LYS A 351 -12.75 25.02 -12.09
N GLU A 352 -13.40 25.47 -11.03
CA GLU A 352 -13.27 24.90 -9.69
C GLU A 352 -13.97 23.54 -9.58
N LEU A 353 -15.03 23.31 -10.35
CA LEU A 353 -15.73 22.03 -10.45
C LEU A 353 -14.97 20.98 -11.28
N GLY A 354 -13.86 21.37 -11.91
CA GLY A 354 -13.05 20.45 -12.72
C GLY A 354 -13.58 20.26 -14.14
N HIS A 355 -14.61 21.03 -14.57
CA HIS A 355 -15.04 21.09 -15.95
C HIS A 355 -14.01 21.89 -16.77
N SER A 356 -12.91 21.24 -17.13
CA SER A 356 -12.10 21.70 -18.26
C SER A 356 -12.98 21.50 -19.51
N THR A 357 -13.26 22.60 -20.22
CA THR A 357 -13.85 22.54 -21.54
C THR A 357 -12.96 21.68 -22.44
N ASN A 358 -13.44 20.49 -22.81
CA ASN A 358 -12.79 19.46 -23.62
C ASN A 358 -11.76 18.56 -22.90
N GLN A 359 -12.29 17.63 -22.14
CA GLN A 359 -11.84 16.24 -22.19
C GLN A 359 -13.01 15.39 -21.70
N HIS A 360 -13.56 14.56 -22.57
CA HIS A 360 -14.37 13.43 -22.17
C HIS A 360 -13.57 12.68 -21.10
N CYS A 361 -13.98 12.79 -19.85
CA CYS A 361 -13.78 11.71 -18.92
C CYS A 361 -14.67 10.58 -19.42
N GLU A 362 -14.18 9.81 -20.38
CA GLU A 362 -14.63 8.44 -20.49
C GLU A 362 -14.49 7.88 -19.08
N ARG A 363 -15.63 7.52 -18.46
CA ARG A 363 -15.62 6.57 -17.35
C ARG A 363 -14.67 5.49 -17.80
N ALA A 364 -13.56 5.32 -17.08
CA ALA A 364 -12.78 4.11 -17.22
C ALA A 364 -13.82 2.98 -17.12
N PRO A 365 -13.90 2.09 -18.12
CA PRO A 365 -14.75 0.93 -18.00
C PRO A 365 -14.44 0.32 -16.64
N ASP A 366 -15.50 -0.07 -15.91
CA ASP A 366 -15.33 -0.91 -14.73
C ASP A 366 -14.26 -1.93 -15.15
N GLU A 367 -13.05 -1.81 -14.60
CA GLU A 367 -12.10 -2.90 -14.68
C GLU A 367 -12.81 -4.02 -13.93
N GLU A 368 -13.60 -4.83 -14.71
CA GLU A 368 -13.96 -6.15 -14.28
C GLU A 368 -12.71 -6.71 -13.63
N ARG A 369 -12.82 -7.12 -12.38
CA ARG A 369 -11.82 -7.97 -11.75
C ARG A 369 -11.48 -9.02 -12.79
N GLN A 370 -10.37 -8.84 -13.49
CA GLN A 370 -9.80 -9.95 -14.21
C GLN A 370 -9.59 -11.01 -13.13
N PRO A 371 -10.10 -12.22 -13.32
CA PRO A 371 -9.85 -13.31 -12.38
C PRO A 371 -8.34 -13.34 -12.19
N ASP A 372 -7.92 -13.38 -10.92
CA ASP A 372 -6.55 -13.47 -10.47
C ASP A 372 -5.71 -14.22 -11.50
N GLU A 373 -4.85 -13.52 -12.24
CA GLU A 373 -3.72 -14.17 -12.88
C GLU A 373 -2.80 -14.61 -11.75
N VAL A 374 -3.12 -15.77 -11.21
CA VAL A 374 -2.24 -16.56 -10.38
C VAL A 374 -0.97 -16.76 -11.23
N PRO A 375 0.21 -16.38 -10.73
CA PRO A 375 1.44 -16.69 -11.48
C PRO A 375 1.45 -18.18 -11.79
N PRO A 376 1.89 -18.60 -13.00
CA PRO A 376 1.89 -19.99 -13.36
C PRO A 376 2.73 -20.76 -12.34
N THR A 377 2.07 -21.65 -11.59
CA THR A 377 2.77 -22.66 -10.81
C THR A 377 3.45 -23.59 -11.80
N ASP A 378 4.73 -23.40 -11.99
CA ASP A 378 5.56 -24.31 -12.77
C ASP A 378 5.41 -25.72 -12.20
N GLY A 379 5.12 -26.62 -13.13
CA GLY A 379 4.74 -27.98 -12.89
C GLY A 379 5.77 -28.76 -12.07
N LEU A 380 5.27 -29.39 -11.03
CA LEU A 380 5.93 -30.53 -10.43
C LEU A 380 6.02 -31.67 -11.44
N PRO A 381 7.15 -32.38 -11.54
CA PRO A 381 7.26 -33.57 -12.38
C PRO A 381 6.28 -34.64 -11.90
N GLN A 382 5.44 -35.10 -12.79
CA GLN A 382 4.63 -36.31 -12.55
C GLN A 382 5.56 -37.51 -12.53
N ASP A 383 5.82 -38.07 -11.37
CA ASP A 383 6.30 -39.46 -11.28
C ASP A 383 5.17 -40.39 -11.70
N LYS A 384 5.35 -41.02 -12.84
CA LYS A 384 4.64 -42.24 -13.22
C LYS A 384 5.38 -43.40 -12.56
N ASP A 385 4.71 -44.06 -11.65
CA ASP A 385 4.74 -45.52 -11.64
C ASP A 385 3.66 -46.03 -10.67
N GLY A 386 2.94 -47.00 -11.18
CA GLY A 386 1.75 -47.60 -10.70
C GLY A 386 1.94 -48.58 -9.55
N GLU A 387 0.86 -48.91 -8.93
CA GLU A 387 0.26 -50.23 -8.90
C GLU A 387 -0.99 -50.21 -8.01
N GLU A 388 -1.96 -50.99 -8.43
CA GLU A 388 -3.26 -51.22 -7.88
C GLU A 388 -3.15 -51.90 -6.48
N ASP A 389 -4.09 -51.66 -5.60
CA ASP A 389 -4.99 -52.68 -5.04
C ASP A 389 -5.90 -52.12 -3.95
N GLY A 390 -7.22 -52.39 -4.09
CA GLY A 390 -8.06 -53.15 -3.16
C GLY A 390 -8.86 -52.32 -2.14
N HIS A 391 -10.16 -52.14 -2.51
CA HIS A 391 -11.37 -52.24 -1.68
C HIS A 391 -11.32 -51.96 -0.17
N GLU A 392 -12.17 -51.04 0.33
CA GLU A 392 -13.43 -51.45 0.98
C GLU A 392 -14.31 -50.23 1.38
N HIS A 393 -15.59 -50.44 1.22
CA HIS A 393 -16.73 -49.62 1.65
C HIS A 393 -16.85 -49.51 3.17
N ALA A 394 -17.25 -48.34 3.68
CA ALA A 394 -18.26 -48.30 4.76
C ALA A 394 -19.00 -46.94 4.75
N GLN A 395 -20.31 -47.10 4.77
CA GLN A 395 -21.37 -46.09 4.77
C GLN A 395 -21.56 -45.42 6.14
N LEU A 396 -22.07 -44.17 6.04
CA LEU A 396 -23.10 -43.52 6.86
C LEU A 396 -23.35 -44.02 8.29
N VAL A 397 -23.45 -43.09 9.23
CA VAL A 397 -24.65 -42.92 10.08
C VAL A 397 -24.70 -41.48 10.64
N ASP A 398 -25.89 -40.89 10.45
CA ASP A 398 -26.41 -39.70 11.13
C ASP A 398 -26.53 -39.89 12.64
N GLY A 399 -26.52 -38.80 13.40
CA GLY A 399 -26.88 -38.80 14.79
C GLY A 399 -26.95 -37.43 15.44
N ASP A 400 -28.11 -36.79 15.33
CA ASP A 400 -28.58 -35.73 16.24
C ASP A 400 -28.45 -36.16 17.72
N HIS A 401 -28.21 -35.23 18.63
CA HIS A 401 -29.04 -34.84 19.76
C HIS A 401 -28.40 -33.81 20.73
N HIS A 402 -29.10 -32.71 20.82
CA HIS A 402 -29.59 -31.97 22.00
C HIS A 402 -28.82 -31.95 23.36
N ALA A 403 -28.66 -30.70 23.82
CA ALA A 403 -29.20 -30.12 25.06
C ALA A 403 -28.41 -30.19 26.38
N GLY A 404 -28.47 -29.04 27.08
CA GLY A 404 -28.39 -28.84 28.52
C GLY A 404 -27.07 -28.24 28.99
N GLY A 405 -26.96 -27.05 29.36
CA GLY A 405 -27.67 -26.31 30.41
C GLY A 405 -26.98 -26.51 31.73
N ALA A 406 -26.30 -25.48 32.23
CA ALA A 406 -26.36 -25.09 33.65
C ALA A 406 -25.49 -23.85 33.96
N ILE A 407 -26.18 -22.92 34.47
CA ILE A 407 -25.84 -21.75 35.26
C ILE A 407 -25.11 -22.18 36.55
N LEU A 408 -24.13 -21.40 37.02
CA LEU A 408 -23.97 -21.13 38.43
C LEU A 408 -23.23 -19.77 38.63
N GLU A 409 -23.96 -18.97 39.35
CA GLU A 409 -23.65 -17.70 40.03
C GLU A 409 -22.57 -17.83 41.12
N GLY A 410 -22.08 -16.67 41.52
CA GLY A 410 -21.53 -16.42 42.84
C GLY A 410 -20.54 -15.25 42.77
N SER A 411 -20.98 -13.96 42.86
CA SER A 411 -21.16 -13.18 44.09
C SER A 411 -19.89 -13.25 44.99
N VAL A 412 -19.31 -12.20 45.52
CA VAL A 412 -19.68 -10.94 46.11
C VAL A 412 -18.44 -10.36 46.90
N VAL A 413 -18.26 -9.02 46.87
CA VAL A 413 -17.88 -8.15 48.03
C VAL A 413 -16.38 -8.09 48.42
N ALA A 414 -15.69 -7.01 48.73
CA ALA A 414 -16.00 -5.64 49.15
C ALA A 414 -14.71 -4.79 49.15
N GLU A 415 -14.87 -3.51 48.94
CA GLU A 415 -14.03 -2.44 49.50
C GLU A 415 -14.09 -2.42 51.07
N PRO A 416 -13.38 -1.60 51.82
CA PRO A 416 -12.77 -0.30 51.50
C PRO A 416 -11.48 0.05 52.32
N GLY A 417 -10.88 1.21 52.03
CA GLY A 417 -10.39 1.97 53.15
C GLY A 417 -9.06 2.69 53.06
N ARG A 418 -9.18 4.01 52.88
CA ARG A 418 -8.56 5.13 53.64
C ARG A 418 -7.11 5.57 53.36
N THR A 419 -7.06 6.74 52.78
CA THR A 419 -6.53 8.04 53.31
C THR A 419 -5.05 8.15 53.67
N GLY A 420 -4.41 9.20 53.10
CA GLY A 420 -3.23 9.81 53.70
C GLY A 420 -2.51 10.80 52.79
N ARG A 421 -2.98 12.05 52.77
CA ARG A 421 -2.28 13.34 52.75
C ARG A 421 -0.84 13.42 52.22
N CYS A 422 -0.67 14.38 51.30
CA CYS A 422 0.55 15.18 51.10
C CYS A 422 0.96 15.97 52.38
N PRO A 423 2.22 16.38 52.47
CA PRO A 423 2.64 17.72 52.12
C PRO A 423 4.02 17.69 51.43
N GLY A 424 4.41 18.54 50.48
CA GLY A 424 4.59 19.99 50.59
C GLY A 424 6.06 20.35 50.72
N GLY A 425 6.66 21.08 49.76
CA GLY A 425 7.74 22.04 50.04
C GLY A 425 9.06 21.80 49.32
N GLN A 426 9.31 22.63 48.34
CA GLN A 426 10.50 23.49 48.13
C GLN A 426 11.91 22.82 48.21
N ASP A 427 12.63 22.77 47.13
CA ASP A 427 13.62 23.77 46.66
C ASP A 427 13.89 23.60 45.14
#